data_5b38cc8964f1673e7c5a57c7629640e4
#
_entry.id   5b38cc8964f1673e7c5a57c7629640e4
#
_cell.length_a   1.000
_cell.length_b   1.000
_cell.length_c   1.000
_cell.angle_alpha   90.00
_cell.angle_beta   90.00
_cell.angle_gamma   90.00
#
_symmetry.space_group_name_H-M   'P 1'
#
loop_
_entity.id
_entity.type
_entity.pdbx_description
1 polymer ?
#
loop_
_entity_poly.entity_id
_entity_poly.type
_entity_poly.pdbx_seq_one_letter_code
_entity_poly.pdbx_strand_id
1 'polypeptide(L)'
;MRRPGPGKKPVHVDDPRYDSWDVVRDFGDVRTARAWCQALDEAGIEAELTADWPLDRFGLGDIALRVRPEDWSEAEMMLSNLDVDVD
;
A
#
# COMPACT_ATOMS: atom_id res chain seq x y z
N MET A 1 -3.31 24.90 -7.23
CA MET A 1 -3.52 23.53 -7.64
C MET A 1 -3.88 22.63 -6.48
N ARG A 2 -4.85 21.77 -6.69
CA ARG A 2 -5.32 20.94 -5.60
C ARG A 2 -4.65 19.57 -5.62
N ARG A 3 -4.20 19.11 -4.48
CA ARG A 3 -3.64 17.78 -4.37
C ARG A 3 -4.73 16.74 -4.26
N PRO A 4 -4.49 15.51 -4.75
CA PRO A 4 -5.43 14.44 -4.52
C PRO A 4 -5.61 14.23 -3.03
N GLY A 5 -6.83 13.91 -2.62
CA GLY A 5 -7.08 13.61 -1.24
C GLY A 5 -6.45 12.30 -0.82
N PRO A 6 -6.38 12.08 0.51
CA PRO A 6 -5.89 10.80 1.00
C PRO A 6 -6.75 9.65 0.48
N GLY A 7 -6.16 8.49 0.32
CA GLY A 7 -6.90 7.31 -0.07
C GLY A 7 -7.27 7.24 -1.52
N LYS A 8 -6.66 8.07 -2.36
CA LYS A 8 -6.92 8.06 -3.79
C LYS A 8 -5.92 7.25 -4.59
N LYS A 9 -4.99 6.60 -3.93
CA LYS A 9 -3.98 5.81 -4.61
C LYS A 9 -4.62 4.67 -5.37
N PRO A 10 -4.30 4.47 -6.64
CA PRO A 10 -4.91 3.37 -7.40
C PRO A 10 -4.31 2.03 -7.01
N VAL A 11 -5.09 0.97 -7.22
CA VAL A 11 -4.60 -0.39 -7.09
C VAL A 11 -4.25 -0.86 -8.51
N HIS A 12 -3.00 -1.24 -8.71
CA HIS A 12 -2.51 -1.70 -10.01
C HIS A 12 -2.78 -3.20 -10.13
N VAL A 13 -3.69 -3.58 -11.02
CA VAL A 13 -4.09 -4.97 -11.17
C VAL A 13 -3.23 -5.62 -12.24
N ASP A 14 -2.59 -6.73 -11.88
CA ASP A 14 -1.79 -7.55 -12.80
C ASP A 14 -0.76 -6.68 -13.55
N ASP A 15 -0.05 -5.85 -12.81
CA ASP A 15 0.88 -4.89 -13.39
C ASP A 15 2.32 -5.36 -13.15
N PRO A 16 3.02 -5.80 -14.21
CA PRO A 16 4.38 -6.33 -14.03
C PRO A 16 5.41 -5.28 -13.63
N ARG A 17 5.09 -4.00 -13.74
CA ARG A 17 6.04 -2.96 -13.34
C ARG A 17 6.44 -3.05 -11.87
N TYR A 18 5.58 -3.64 -11.05
CA TYR A 18 5.84 -3.71 -9.61
C TYR A 18 6.25 -5.10 -9.15
N ASP A 19 6.51 -6.02 -10.08
CA ASP A 19 6.88 -7.39 -9.70
C ASP A 19 8.20 -7.43 -8.91
N SER A 20 9.09 -6.48 -9.15
CA SER A 20 10.36 -6.43 -8.43
C SER A 20 10.27 -5.67 -7.11
N TRP A 21 9.12 -5.07 -6.82
CA TRP A 21 8.90 -4.39 -5.55
C TRP A 21 8.47 -5.41 -4.50
N ASP A 22 8.92 -5.22 -3.28
CA ASP A 22 8.65 -6.18 -2.20
C ASP A 22 7.35 -5.87 -1.49
N VAL A 23 6.62 -6.94 -1.16
CA VAL A 23 5.38 -6.81 -0.40
C VAL A 23 5.70 -6.61 1.07
N VAL A 24 5.14 -5.56 1.67
CA VAL A 24 5.32 -5.27 3.09
C VAL A 24 4.12 -5.74 3.88
N ARG A 25 2.93 -5.59 3.34
CA ARG A 25 1.68 -5.95 3.99
C ARG A 25 0.64 -6.36 2.96
N ASP A 26 -0.32 -7.15 3.41
CA ASP A 26 -1.48 -7.53 2.61
C ASP A 26 -2.74 -7.01 3.27
N PHE A 27 -3.72 -6.63 2.47
CA PHE A 27 -4.98 -6.10 2.98
C PHE A 27 -6.14 -6.73 2.24
N GLY A 28 -7.28 -6.80 2.93
CA GLY A 28 -8.50 -7.33 2.33
C GLY A 28 -9.41 -6.27 1.76
N ASP A 29 -9.14 -4.99 2.00
CA ASP A 29 -9.96 -3.92 1.46
C ASP A 29 -9.10 -2.72 1.08
N VAL A 30 -9.62 -1.96 0.10
CA VAL A 30 -8.86 -0.88 -0.49
C VAL A 30 -8.73 0.33 0.45
N ARG A 31 -9.69 0.53 1.33
CA ARG A 31 -9.65 1.69 2.22
C ARG A 31 -8.50 1.58 3.20
N THR A 32 -8.37 0.42 3.84
CA THR A 32 -7.28 0.17 4.76
C THR A 32 -5.95 0.22 4.03
N ALA A 33 -5.89 -0.42 2.85
CA ALA A 33 -4.65 -0.43 2.08
C ALA A 33 -4.20 0.98 1.72
N ARG A 34 -5.13 1.84 1.30
CA ARG A 34 -4.80 3.21 0.94
C ARG A 34 -4.32 4.01 2.14
N ALA A 35 -4.91 3.79 3.30
CA ALA A 35 -4.50 4.52 4.50
C ALA A 35 -3.05 4.20 4.87
N TRP A 36 -2.68 2.93 4.82
CA TRP A 36 -1.33 2.52 5.13
C TRP A 36 -0.34 2.97 4.07
N CYS A 37 -0.76 2.92 2.79
CA CYS A 37 0.08 3.40 1.70
C CYS A 37 0.35 4.88 1.86
N GLN A 38 -0.66 5.66 2.24
CA GLN A 38 -0.50 7.08 2.45
C GLN A 38 0.46 7.36 3.60
N ALA A 39 0.39 6.56 4.67
CA ALA A 39 1.30 6.76 5.79
C ALA A 39 2.76 6.63 5.35
N LEU A 40 3.04 5.66 4.48
CA LEU A 40 4.39 5.52 3.93
C LEU A 40 4.77 6.69 3.05
N ASP A 41 3.85 7.12 2.18
CA ASP A 41 4.11 8.27 1.30
C ASP A 41 4.44 9.52 2.13
N GLU A 42 3.72 9.73 3.21
CA GLU A 42 3.94 10.90 4.07
C GLU A 42 5.28 10.81 4.79
N ALA A 43 5.79 9.62 4.98
CA ALA A 43 7.10 9.42 5.59
C ALA A 43 8.23 9.50 4.59
N GLY A 44 7.92 9.72 3.31
CA GLY A 44 8.93 9.81 2.27
C GLY A 44 9.29 8.48 1.63
N ILE A 45 8.51 7.42 1.90
CA ILE A 45 8.76 6.11 1.33
C ILE A 45 7.75 5.89 0.21
N GLU A 46 8.24 5.76 -1.01
CA GLU A 46 7.36 5.53 -2.16
C GLU A 46 6.73 4.14 -2.06
N ALA A 47 5.40 4.08 -2.11
CA ALA A 47 4.68 2.82 -1.96
C ALA A 47 3.57 2.75 -3.01
N GLU A 48 3.25 1.52 -3.42
CA GLU A 48 2.22 1.27 -4.41
C GLU A 48 1.35 0.10 -3.97
N LEU A 49 0.11 0.10 -4.43
CA LEU A 49 -0.82 -0.98 -4.15
C LEU A 49 -1.00 -1.82 -5.40
N THR A 50 -0.92 -3.14 -5.25
CA THR A 50 -1.10 -4.06 -6.38
C THR A 50 -2.07 -5.16 -5.99
N ALA A 51 -2.64 -5.80 -7.02
CA ALA A 51 -3.53 -6.95 -6.83
C ALA A 51 -3.39 -7.85 -8.04
N ASP A 52 -3.56 -9.15 -7.83
CA ASP A 52 -3.52 -10.11 -8.94
C ASP A 52 -4.83 -10.12 -9.72
N TRP A 53 -5.94 -9.75 -9.05
CA TRP A 53 -7.26 -9.78 -9.64
C TRP A 53 -7.98 -8.46 -9.36
N PRO A 54 -8.91 -8.07 -10.22
CA PRO A 54 -9.70 -6.87 -9.95
C PRO A 54 -10.45 -6.98 -8.63
N LEU A 55 -10.56 -5.87 -7.91
CA LEU A 55 -11.33 -5.82 -6.69
C LEU A 55 -12.82 -5.86 -7.03
N ASP A 56 -13.62 -6.33 -6.07
CA ASP A 56 -15.06 -6.31 -6.29
C ASP A 56 -15.57 -4.88 -6.17
N ARG A 57 -16.91 -4.72 -6.34
CA ARG A 57 -17.50 -3.38 -6.35
C ARG A 57 -17.43 -2.70 -4.98
N PHE A 58 -17.13 -3.45 -3.93
CA PHE A 58 -17.00 -2.88 -2.58
C PHE A 58 -15.54 -2.59 -2.23
N GLY A 59 -14.62 -2.78 -3.17
CA GLY A 59 -13.20 -2.55 -2.91
C GLY A 59 -12.54 -3.65 -2.11
N LEU A 60 -13.11 -4.86 -2.14
CA LEU A 60 -12.57 -5.99 -1.42
C LEU A 60 -11.78 -6.90 -2.35
N GLY A 61 -10.74 -7.50 -1.83
CA GLY A 61 -9.88 -8.40 -2.59
C GLY A 61 -8.53 -8.53 -1.91
N ASP A 62 -7.60 -9.18 -2.59
CA ASP A 62 -6.24 -9.34 -2.05
C ASP A 62 -5.37 -8.21 -2.58
N ILE A 63 -5.01 -7.31 -1.69
CA ILE A 63 -4.24 -6.12 -2.05
C ILE A 63 -2.90 -6.19 -1.36
N ALA A 64 -1.82 -6.04 -2.14
CA ALA A 64 -0.47 -6.02 -1.61
C ALA A 64 0.03 -4.57 -1.57
N LEU A 65 0.61 -4.20 -0.45
CA LEU A 65 1.30 -2.92 -0.29
C LEU A 65 2.77 -3.17 -0.57
N ARG A 66 3.29 -2.54 -1.63
CA ARG A 66 4.65 -2.80 -2.10
C ARG A 66 5.51 -1.56 -1.99
N VAL A 67 6.77 -1.78 -1.68
CA VAL A 67 7.80 -0.73 -1.69
C VAL A 67 9.01 -1.26 -2.43
N ARG A 68 9.93 -0.36 -2.79
CA ARG A 68 11.16 -0.80 -3.41
C ARG A 68 11.97 -1.66 -2.44
N PRO A 69 12.71 -2.65 -2.94
CA PRO A 69 13.47 -3.52 -2.05
C PRO A 69 14.38 -2.77 -1.09
N GLU A 70 14.99 -1.68 -1.54
CA GLU A 70 15.90 -0.90 -0.70
C GLU A 70 15.17 -0.17 0.44
N ASP A 71 13.86 -0.01 0.33
CA ASP A 71 13.06 0.69 1.34
C ASP A 71 12.30 -0.27 2.23
N TRP A 72 12.40 -1.57 1.99
CA TRP A 72 11.55 -2.56 2.66
C TRP A 72 11.75 -2.54 4.17
N SER A 73 13.00 -2.53 4.62
CA SER A 73 13.27 -2.58 6.06
C SER A 73 12.71 -1.36 6.79
N GLU A 74 12.88 -0.18 6.18
CA GLU A 74 12.37 1.04 6.79
C GLU A 74 10.86 1.05 6.81
N ALA A 75 10.24 0.61 5.72
CA ALA A 75 8.79 0.53 5.64
C ALA A 75 8.24 -0.46 6.67
N GLU A 76 8.88 -1.61 6.79
CA GLU A 76 8.46 -2.62 7.75
C GLU A 76 8.53 -2.09 9.17
N MET A 77 9.61 -1.40 9.50
CA MET A 77 9.77 -0.83 10.84
C MET A 77 8.69 0.20 11.13
N MET A 78 8.39 1.05 10.16
CA MET A 78 7.39 2.08 10.33
C MET A 78 6.00 1.49 10.51
N LEU A 79 5.65 0.50 9.70
CA LEU A 79 4.34 -0.12 9.77
C LEU A 79 4.19 -0.93 11.06
N SER A 80 5.26 -1.54 11.55
CA SER A 80 5.23 -2.25 12.82
C SER A 80 4.93 -1.29 13.97
N ASN A 81 5.46 -0.08 13.91
CA ASN A 81 5.14 0.92 14.93
C ASN A 81 3.68 1.32 14.88
N LEU A 82 3.10 1.41 13.68
CA LEU A 82 1.68 1.71 13.55
C LEU A 82 0.83 0.58 14.11
N ASP A 83 1.23 -0.67 13.87
CA ASP A 83 0.51 -1.81 14.42
C ASP A 83 0.46 -1.76 15.94
N VAL A 84 1.55 -1.37 16.57
CA VAL A 84 1.61 -1.30 18.02
C VAL A 84 0.65 -0.25 18.56
N ASP A 85 0.47 0.84 17.82
CA ASP A 85 -0.39 1.93 18.25
C ASP A 85 -1.88 1.61 18.15
N VAL A 86 -2.22 0.53 17.50
CA VAL A 86 -3.62 0.19 17.27
C VAL A 86 -4.30 -0.38 18.50
N ASP A 87 -3.60 -0.70 19.48
CA ASP A 87 -4.12 -1.34 20.67
C ASP A 87 -5.32 -0.69 21.31
#